data_2e59cd2338aeaaefbab87e844803de1e
#
_entry.id   2e59cd2338aeaaefbab87e844803de1e
#
_cell.length_a   1.000
_cell.length_b   1.000
_cell.length_c   1.000
_cell.angle_alpha   90.00
_cell.angle_beta   90.00
_cell.angle_gamma   90.00
#
_symmetry.space_group_name_H-M   'P 1'
#
loop_
_entity.id
_entity.type
_entity.pdbx_description
1 polymer ?
#
loop_
_entity_poly.entity_id
_entity_poly.type
_entity_poly.pdbx_seq_one_letter_code
_entity_poly.pdbx_strand_id
1 'polypeptide(L)'
;TQATAVLTNVETGKQYTATNFKPAGKEFETTVSVPEGNYNIAVKGTINYKLNNQNIAAKVKAECQNIAISAAEPQKTTQIALNVYSAQEGFVISEIFFTGTTTPDGFMYTDDQYIKIGNNSDTIMYADGIAFIESFFTSDDKHDYQPDIRNEAMTISAIYVIPGTGHDVPVLPGKELLIALTAIDHRPINPNSFDLRKADFEIYDKSSHPEGDQDNPKVPNLLNWYANFNGTFVMHTRGVKSYALA
;
A
#
# COMPACT_ATOMS: atom_id res chain seq x y z
N THR A 1 23.81 3.48 13.46
CA THR A 1 23.17 3.08 12.19
C THR A 1 23.67 1.70 11.81
N GLN A 2 22.77 0.77 11.62
CA GLN A 2 23.06 -0.55 11.06
C GLN A 2 22.31 -0.61 9.71
N ALA A 3 23.05 -0.54 8.62
CA ALA A 3 22.47 -0.59 7.29
C ALA A 3 23.29 -1.52 6.39
N THR A 4 22.63 -2.09 5.42
CA THR A 4 23.22 -2.95 4.39
C THR A 4 22.75 -2.44 3.03
N ALA A 5 23.68 -2.21 2.12
CA ALA A 5 23.41 -1.98 0.72
C ALA A 5 23.80 -3.24 -0.08
N VAL A 6 22.87 -3.73 -0.90
CA VAL A 6 23.07 -4.84 -1.82
C VAL A 6 23.00 -4.31 -3.25
N LEU A 7 24.09 -4.47 -4.01
CA LEU A 7 24.15 -4.10 -5.41
C LEU A 7 24.04 -5.39 -6.24
N THR A 8 22.99 -5.52 -7.01
CA THR A 8 22.77 -6.68 -7.89
C THR A 8 23.06 -6.29 -9.33
N ASN A 9 24.01 -6.94 -9.96
CA ASN A 9 24.29 -6.75 -11.38
C ASN A 9 23.10 -7.24 -12.20
N VAL A 10 22.58 -6.37 -13.08
CA VAL A 10 21.34 -6.62 -13.83
C VAL A 10 21.49 -7.78 -14.82
N GLU A 11 22.71 -7.93 -15.40
CA GLU A 11 22.96 -8.93 -16.44
C GLU A 11 23.30 -10.31 -15.86
N THR A 12 24.12 -10.31 -14.79
CA THR A 12 24.65 -11.57 -14.22
C THR A 12 23.94 -12.05 -12.97
N GLY A 13 23.14 -11.20 -12.33
CA GLY A 13 22.53 -11.45 -11.03
C GLY A 13 23.51 -11.47 -9.86
N LYS A 14 24.81 -11.22 -10.10
CA LYS A 14 25.82 -11.25 -9.05
C LYS A 14 25.62 -10.10 -8.06
N GLN A 15 25.73 -10.43 -6.77
CA GLN A 15 25.51 -9.46 -5.69
C GLN A 15 26.81 -9.05 -5.01
N TYR A 16 26.86 -7.77 -4.62
CA TYR A 16 27.92 -7.14 -3.86
C TYR A 16 27.27 -6.42 -2.68
N THR A 17 27.86 -6.53 -1.51
CA THR A 17 27.27 -6.01 -0.27
C THR A 17 28.21 -5.01 0.40
N ALA A 18 27.62 -3.89 0.85
CA ALA A 18 28.31 -2.91 1.68
C ALA A 18 27.55 -2.73 3.00
N THR A 19 28.29 -2.81 4.13
CA THR A 19 27.71 -2.69 5.48
C THR A 19 28.35 -1.56 6.30
N ASN A 20 29.48 -1.00 5.83
CA ASN A 20 30.25 0.01 6.56
C ASN A 20 29.74 1.41 6.25
N PHE A 21 28.56 1.76 6.74
CA PHE A 21 28.02 3.10 6.63
C PHE A 21 28.65 4.04 7.66
N LYS A 22 29.14 5.18 7.22
CA LYS A 22 29.73 6.24 8.05
C LYS A 22 28.85 7.48 8.01
N PRO A 23 28.70 8.19 9.14
CA PRO A 23 28.03 9.50 9.14
C PRO A 23 28.79 10.52 8.29
N ALA A 24 28.08 11.23 7.42
CA ALA A 24 28.56 12.33 6.60
C ALA A 24 27.60 13.52 6.71
N GLY A 25 27.73 14.30 7.77
CA GLY A 25 26.83 15.42 8.09
C GLY A 25 25.42 14.94 8.45
N LYS A 26 24.44 15.22 7.57
CA LYS A 26 23.04 14.76 7.71
C LYS A 26 22.77 13.46 6.95
N GLU A 27 23.78 12.90 6.29
CA GLU A 27 23.71 11.75 5.43
C GLU A 27 24.54 10.60 6.00
N PHE A 28 24.42 9.43 5.40
CA PHE A 28 25.29 8.29 5.64
C PHE A 28 25.90 7.87 4.31
N GLU A 29 27.18 7.59 4.30
CA GLU A 29 27.89 7.14 3.10
C GLU A 29 28.52 5.77 3.30
N THR A 30 28.59 5.00 2.24
CA THR A 30 29.37 3.77 2.14
C THR A 30 30.01 3.68 0.77
N THR A 31 31.09 2.94 0.67
CA THR A 31 31.77 2.69 -0.60
C THR A 31 31.85 1.19 -0.84
N VAL A 32 31.58 0.78 -2.05
CA VAL A 32 31.72 -0.61 -2.51
C VAL A 32 32.41 -0.62 -3.87
N SER A 33 33.34 -1.55 -4.04
CA SER A 33 34.01 -1.77 -5.33
C SER A 33 33.30 -2.88 -6.09
N VAL A 34 32.87 -2.56 -7.30
CA VAL A 34 32.16 -3.50 -8.20
C VAL A 34 32.76 -3.41 -9.60
N PRO A 35 32.71 -4.47 -10.42
CA PRO A 35 33.03 -4.40 -11.84
C PRO A 35 32.14 -3.40 -12.59
N GLU A 36 32.55 -3.00 -13.80
CA GLU A 36 31.63 -2.26 -14.67
C GLU A 36 30.40 -3.06 -15.02
N GLY A 37 29.26 -2.36 -15.23
CA GLY A 37 27.96 -2.94 -15.50
C GLY A 37 26.81 -2.08 -14.97
N ASN A 38 25.59 -2.56 -15.13
CA ASN A 38 24.38 -1.95 -14.58
C ASN A 38 23.96 -2.65 -13.30
N TYR A 39 23.59 -1.87 -12.30
CA TYR A 39 23.28 -2.37 -10.96
C TYR A 39 21.93 -1.87 -10.46
N ASN A 40 21.17 -2.76 -9.85
CA ASN A 40 20.08 -2.39 -8.97
C ASN A 40 20.61 -2.36 -7.54
N ILE A 41 20.33 -1.29 -6.81
CA ILE A 41 20.80 -1.06 -5.45
C ILE A 41 19.59 -1.12 -4.51
N ALA A 42 19.66 -2.00 -3.51
CA ALA A 42 18.70 -2.04 -2.40
C ALA A 42 19.42 -1.72 -1.10
N VAL A 43 18.90 -0.80 -0.32
CA VAL A 43 19.42 -0.45 1.01
C VAL A 43 18.36 -0.76 2.05
N LYS A 44 18.74 -1.49 3.10
CA LYS A 44 17.89 -1.75 4.27
C LYS A 44 18.71 -1.52 5.55
N GLY A 45 18.04 -1.03 6.60
CA GLY A 45 18.72 -0.85 7.86
C GLY A 45 17.87 -0.22 8.95
N THR A 46 18.55 0.08 10.07
CA THR A 46 17.96 0.84 11.17
C THR A 46 18.77 2.10 11.39
N ILE A 47 18.10 3.24 11.42
CA ILE A 47 18.69 4.52 11.78
C ILE A 47 18.16 4.96 13.14
N ASN A 48 19.02 5.63 13.91
CA ASN A 48 18.62 6.29 15.15
C ASN A 48 18.66 7.79 14.92
N TYR A 49 17.57 8.49 15.21
CA TYR A 49 17.50 9.93 15.12
C TYR A 49 16.76 10.54 16.32
N LYS A 50 16.90 11.83 16.52
CA LYS A 50 16.20 12.54 17.59
C LYS A 50 15.00 13.29 17.02
N LEU A 51 13.84 13.05 17.64
CA LEU A 51 12.62 13.80 17.39
C LEU A 51 12.09 14.28 18.74
N ASN A 52 11.88 15.58 18.90
CA ASN A 52 11.40 16.18 20.16
C ASN A 52 12.21 15.73 21.40
N ASN A 53 13.53 15.68 21.29
CA ASN A 53 14.46 15.18 22.31
C ASN A 53 14.37 13.69 22.67
N GLN A 54 13.54 12.91 21.98
CA GLN A 54 13.46 11.45 22.14
C GLN A 54 14.33 10.77 21.08
N ASN A 55 15.06 9.73 21.48
CA ASN A 55 15.78 8.88 20.54
C ASN A 55 14.79 7.89 19.90
N ILE A 56 14.65 7.96 18.59
CA ILE A 56 13.78 7.08 17.80
C ILE A 56 14.66 6.19 16.96
N ALA A 57 14.43 4.88 17.02
CA ALA A 57 14.96 3.91 16.09
C ALA A 57 13.92 3.67 14.99
N ALA A 58 14.31 3.87 13.74
CA ALA A 58 13.42 3.62 12.61
C ALA A 58 14.08 2.67 11.61
N LYS A 59 13.32 1.70 11.13
CA LYS A 59 13.73 0.90 9.97
C LYS A 59 13.62 1.76 8.72
N VAL A 60 14.61 1.62 7.84
CA VAL A 60 14.68 2.36 6.57
C VAL A 60 14.96 1.40 5.42
N LYS A 61 14.38 1.71 4.28
CA LYS A 61 14.67 1.05 3.01
C LYS A 61 14.77 2.06 1.88
N ALA A 62 15.52 1.71 0.84
CA ALA A 62 15.58 2.44 -0.41
C ALA A 62 15.96 1.51 -1.54
N GLU A 63 15.51 1.81 -2.73
CA GLU A 63 15.86 1.10 -3.94
C GLU A 63 16.21 2.10 -5.04
N CYS A 64 17.20 1.74 -5.85
CA CYS A 64 17.57 2.49 -7.03
C CYS A 64 17.91 1.49 -8.14
N GLN A 65 17.40 1.70 -9.35
CA GLN A 65 17.54 0.75 -10.44
C GLN A 65 18.40 1.31 -11.57
N ASN A 66 19.06 0.40 -12.29
CA ASN A 66 19.82 0.70 -13.51
C ASN A 66 20.95 1.73 -13.32
N ILE A 67 21.69 1.63 -12.23
CA ILE A 67 22.87 2.47 -12.00
C ILE A 67 24.03 1.94 -12.83
N ALA A 68 24.43 2.68 -13.86
CA ALA A 68 25.56 2.32 -14.70
C ALA A 68 26.89 2.66 -14.00
N ILE A 69 27.79 1.70 -13.93
CA ILE A 69 29.18 1.83 -13.49
C ILE A 69 30.07 1.55 -14.68
N SER A 70 30.98 2.48 -15.03
CA SER A 70 31.88 2.34 -16.17
C SER A 70 33.31 2.64 -15.77
N ALA A 71 34.25 2.05 -16.50
CA ALA A 71 35.67 2.32 -16.34
C ALA A 71 36.06 3.78 -16.68
N ALA A 72 35.25 4.48 -17.47
CA ALA A 72 35.45 5.90 -17.79
C ALA A 72 35.11 6.83 -16.59
N GLU A 73 34.29 6.35 -15.63
CA GLU A 73 33.93 7.05 -14.39
C GLU A 73 34.17 6.12 -13.20
N PRO A 74 35.45 5.90 -12.80
CA PRO A 74 35.78 4.86 -11.81
C PRO A 74 35.33 5.16 -10.39
N GLN A 75 34.86 6.37 -10.11
CA GLN A 75 34.23 6.75 -8.84
C GLN A 75 32.91 7.44 -9.15
N LYS A 76 31.81 6.72 -8.88
CA LYS A 76 30.47 7.24 -9.03
C LYS A 76 29.79 7.37 -7.66
N THR A 77 29.30 8.56 -7.37
CA THR A 77 28.46 8.82 -6.18
C THR A 77 27.01 8.84 -6.58
N THR A 78 26.20 8.06 -5.88
CA THR A 78 24.75 8.03 -6.08
C THR A 78 24.09 8.36 -4.75
N GLN A 79 23.25 9.40 -4.73
CA GLN A 79 22.40 9.72 -3.57
C GLN A 79 21.11 8.92 -3.68
N ILE A 80 20.74 8.24 -2.58
CA ILE A 80 19.53 7.42 -2.50
C ILE A 80 18.74 7.89 -1.26
N ALA A 81 17.52 8.37 -1.48
CA ALA A 81 16.65 8.77 -0.40
C ALA A 81 16.16 7.54 0.39
N LEU A 82 16.42 7.54 1.69
CA LEU A 82 15.93 6.49 2.58
C LEU A 82 14.50 6.79 3.00
N ASN A 83 13.63 5.83 2.82
CA ASN A 83 12.26 5.89 3.29
C ASN A 83 12.16 5.17 4.65
N VAL A 84 11.62 5.86 5.65
CA VAL A 84 11.26 5.23 6.91
C VAL A 84 10.04 4.35 6.66
N TYR A 85 10.11 3.10 7.09
CA TYR A 85 8.96 2.22 7.07
C TYR A 85 8.66 1.70 8.47
N SER A 86 7.38 1.48 8.76
CA SER A 86 6.98 0.88 10.01
C SER A 86 7.50 -0.55 10.06
N ALA A 87 8.13 -0.91 11.18
CA ALA A 87 8.62 -2.27 11.41
C ALA A 87 7.50 -3.25 11.80
N GLN A 88 6.26 -2.85 11.78
CA GLN A 88 5.15 -3.79 11.87
C GLN A 88 5.13 -4.56 10.56
N GLU A 89 5.70 -5.75 10.61
CA GLU A 89 5.58 -6.74 9.56
C GLU A 89 4.10 -7.09 9.43
N GLY A 90 3.53 -6.87 8.24
CA GLY A 90 2.12 -7.13 8.06
C GLY A 90 1.56 -6.48 6.81
N PHE A 91 0.28 -6.66 6.62
CA PHE A 91 -0.45 -5.95 5.59
C PHE A 91 -0.69 -4.49 6.01
N VAL A 92 -0.59 -3.60 5.04
CA VAL A 92 -0.87 -2.17 5.18
C VAL A 92 -1.79 -1.72 4.06
N ILE A 93 -2.62 -0.73 4.34
CA ILE A 93 -3.30 0.00 3.28
C ILE A 93 -2.25 0.90 2.64
N SER A 94 -1.86 0.59 1.40
CA SER A 94 -0.83 1.34 0.67
C SER A 94 -1.42 2.48 -0.15
N GLU A 95 -2.68 2.37 -0.58
CA GLU A 95 -3.39 3.39 -1.34
C GLU A 95 -4.90 3.29 -1.12
N ILE A 96 -5.57 4.44 -1.02
CA ILE A 96 -7.04 4.54 -1.04
C ILE A 96 -7.42 5.62 -2.06
N PHE A 97 -8.06 5.22 -3.14
CA PHE A 97 -8.64 6.13 -4.11
C PHE A 97 -10.12 6.36 -3.81
N PHE A 98 -10.40 7.19 -2.82
CA PHE A 98 -11.74 7.43 -2.28
C PHE A 98 -12.52 8.53 -3.00
N THR A 99 -11.87 9.38 -3.79
CA THR A 99 -12.56 10.49 -4.47
C THR A 99 -13.35 10.05 -5.69
N GLY A 100 -12.91 8.95 -6.31
CA GLY A 100 -13.31 8.65 -7.68
C GLY A 100 -12.76 9.67 -8.68
N THR A 101 -13.02 9.47 -9.96
CA THR A 101 -12.64 10.41 -11.01
C THR A 101 -13.76 11.43 -11.26
N THR A 102 -13.43 12.47 -12.04
CA THR A 102 -14.41 13.48 -12.48
C THR A 102 -14.75 13.25 -13.95
N THR A 103 -16.03 13.25 -14.28
CA THR A 103 -16.48 13.18 -15.69
C THR A 103 -16.08 14.42 -16.47
N PRO A 104 -16.05 14.40 -17.82
CA PRO A 104 -15.80 15.59 -18.64
C PRO A 104 -16.74 16.76 -18.34
N ASP A 105 -17.95 16.48 -17.89
CA ASP A 105 -18.97 17.49 -17.53
C ASP A 105 -18.80 18.02 -16.09
N GLY A 106 -17.74 17.55 -15.36
CA GLY A 106 -17.42 18.00 -14.02
C GLY A 106 -18.19 17.31 -12.89
N PHE A 107 -18.92 16.23 -13.17
CA PHE A 107 -19.58 15.43 -12.13
C PHE A 107 -18.64 14.41 -11.53
N MET A 108 -18.84 14.11 -10.26
CA MET A 108 -18.11 13.07 -9.55
C MET A 108 -18.56 11.69 -10.05
N TYR A 109 -17.59 10.79 -10.27
CA TYR A 109 -17.82 9.40 -10.65
C TYR A 109 -17.12 8.50 -9.62
N THR A 110 -17.87 7.76 -8.82
CA THR A 110 -17.38 7.03 -7.65
C THR A 110 -17.23 5.53 -7.85
N ASP A 111 -17.76 4.97 -8.93
CA ASP A 111 -17.72 3.52 -9.17
C ASP A 111 -16.29 3.00 -9.45
N ASP A 112 -15.37 3.90 -9.79
CA ASP A 112 -13.95 3.62 -10.02
C ASP A 112 -13.06 3.78 -8.78
N GLN A 113 -13.66 3.89 -7.60
CA GLN A 113 -12.92 3.87 -6.34
C GLN A 113 -12.25 2.51 -6.13
N TYR A 114 -11.10 2.53 -5.47
CA TYR A 114 -10.35 1.32 -5.17
C TYR A 114 -9.48 1.46 -3.92
N ILE A 115 -8.99 0.32 -3.44
CA ILE A 115 -8.07 0.20 -2.31
C ILE A 115 -6.92 -0.70 -2.73
N LYS A 116 -5.69 -0.38 -2.29
CA LYS A 116 -4.56 -1.31 -2.37
C LYS A 116 -4.11 -1.72 -0.98
N ILE A 117 -3.89 -3.01 -0.84
CA ILE A 117 -3.35 -3.64 0.37
C ILE A 117 -2.00 -4.23 0.04
N GLY A 118 -0.95 -3.74 0.68
CA GLY A 118 0.42 -4.14 0.42
C GLY A 118 1.00 -5.04 1.51
N ASN A 119 1.78 -6.04 1.11
CA ASN A 119 2.61 -6.81 2.03
C ASN A 119 3.89 -6.01 2.35
N ASN A 120 3.94 -5.42 3.53
CA ASN A 120 5.08 -4.64 4.03
C ASN A 120 6.08 -5.49 4.85
N SER A 121 6.09 -6.80 4.66
CA SER A 121 7.04 -7.72 5.28
C SER A 121 8.13 -8.20 4.31
N ASP A 122 9.12 -8.89 4.84
CA ASP A 122 10.18 -9.53 4.06
C ASP A 122 9.85 -10.98 3.67
N THR A 123 8.67 -11.48 4.02
CA THR A 123 8.21 -12.85 3.76
C THR A 123 6.91 -12.86 2.97
N ILE A 124 6.59 -13.99 2.37
CA ILE A 124 5.27 -14.19 1.77
C ILE A 124 4.24 -14.18 2.89
N MET A 125 3.21 -13.37 2.75
CA MET A 125 2.06 -13.36 3.63
C MET A 125 0.81 -13.78 2.86
N TYR A 126 -0.15 -14.33 3.58
CA TYR A 126 -1.43 -14.74 3.01
C TYR A 126 -2.50 -13.74 3.43
N ALA A 127 -3.23 -13.23 2.45
CA ALA A 127 -4.24 -12.18 2.69
C ALA A 127 -5.64 -12.73 3.02
N ASP A 128 -5.79 -14.04 3.01
CA ASP A 128 -7.04 -14.70 3.39
C ASP A 128 -7.46 -14.28 4.79
N GLY A 129 -8.71 -13.90 4.95
CA GLY A 129 -9.26 -13.49 6.23
C GLY A 129 -8.95 -12.04 6.62
N ILE A 130 -8.11 -11.32 5.88
CA ILE A 130 -7.90 -9.88 6.11
C ILE A 130 -9.23 -9.17 5.87
N ALA A 131 -9.65 -8.39 6.86
CA ALA A 131 -10.84 -7.56 6.81
C ALA A 131 -10.46 -6.12 6.48
N PHE A 132 -11.13 -5.53 5.47
CA PHE A 132 -11.17 -4.10 5.26
C PHE A 132 -12.37 -3.51 5.99
N ILE A 133 -12.13 -2.50 6.81
CA ILE A 133 -13.09 -1.95 7.76
C ILE A 133 -13.25 -0.46 7.55
N GLU A 134 -14.50 0.03 7.52
CA GLU A 134 -14.83 1.46 7.52
C GLU A 134 -15.45 1.87 8.85
N SER A 135 -15.07 3.05 9.37
CA SER A 135 -15.66 3.63 10.58
C SER A 135 -17.11 4.06 10.37
N PHE A 136 -17.94 3.92 11.41
CA PHE A 136 -19.29 4.49 11.40
C PHE A 136 -19.25 6.02 11.53
N PHE A 137 -18.40 6.55 12.40
CA PHE A 137 -18.25 7.99 12.62
C PHE A 137 -17.46 8.66 11.49
N THR A 138 -17.61 9.97 11.41
CA THR A 138 -16.84 10.84 10.54
C THR A 138 -15.94 11.79 11.34
N SER A 139 -14.77 12.14 10.83
CA SER A 139 -13.77 12.96 11.55
C SER A 139 -14.13 14.45 11.60
N ASP A 140 -15.12 14.88 10.83
CA ASP A 140 -15.63 16.26 10.78
C ASP A 140 -16.72 16.55 11.84
N ASP A 141 -17.21 15.52 12.53
CA ASP A 141 -18.16 15.65 13.63
C ASP A 141 -17.54 15.25 14.97
N LYS A 142 -17.84 16.01 16.02
CA LYS A 142 -17.46 15.65 17.39
C LYS A 142 -18.46 14.65 17.96
N HIS A 143 -17.93 13.49 18.36
CA HIS A 143 -18.73 12.46 19.06
C HIS A 143 -18.32 12.37 20.52
N ASP A 144 -19.30 12.50 21.42
CA ASP A 144 -19.13 12.30 22.86
C ASP A 144 -19.71 10.92 23.25
N TYR A 145 -18.82 9.92 23.31
CA TYR A 145 -19.19 8.56 23.65
C TYR A 145 -19.31 8.36 25.16
N GLN A 146 -20.30 7.58 25.59
CA GLN A 146 -20.44 7.17 26.98
C GLN A 146 -20.80 5.67 27.07
N PRO A 147 -19.90 4.81 27.60
CA PRO A 147 -18.53 5.14 28.02
C PRO A 147 -17.61 5.49 26.85
N ASP A 148 -16.59 6.31 27.10
CA ASP A 148 -15.56 6.60 26.08
C ASP A 148 -14.58 5.42 26.00
N ILE A 149 -14.74 4.60 24.98
CA ILE A 149 -13.91 3.41 24.72
C ILE A 149 -13.07 3.57 23.44
N ARG A 150 -12.86 4.79 22.95
CA ARG A 150 -12.14 5.04 21.68
C ARG A 150 -10.70 4.52 21.66
N ASN A 151 -10.09 4.32 22.83
CA ASN A 151 -8.75 3.71 22.94
C ASN A 151 -8.78 2.17 22.84
N GLU A 152 -9.95 1.55 22.89
CA GLU A 152 -10.14 0.09 22.97
C GLU A 152 -10.93 -0.45 21.77
N ALA A 153 -11.82 0.37 21.21
CA ALA A 153 -12.74 -0.06 20.17
C ALA A 153 -13.04 1.04 19.16
N MET A 154 -13.34 0.63 17.93
CA MET A 154 -13.78 1.48 16.82
C MET A 154 -15.22 1.10 16.47
N THR A 155 -16.10 2.11 16.32
CA THR A 155 -17.43 1.89 15.78
C THR A 155 -17.38 1.69 14.28
N ILE A 156 -17.99 0.64 13.76
CA ILE A 156 -17.83 0.16 12.39
C ILE A 156 -19.13 0.33 11.60
N SER A 157 -19.02 0.78 10.33
CA SER A 157 -20.11 0.82 9.36
C SER A 157 -20.09 -0.32 8.37
N ALA A 158 -18.89 -0.81 7.99
CA ALA A 158 -18.74 -1.91 7.05
C ALA A 158 -17.50 -2.77 7.35
N ILE A 159 -17.62 -4.07 7.08
CA ILE A 159 -16.51 -5.04 7.13
C ILE A 159 -16.59 -5.92 5.88
N TYR A 160 -15.55 -5.90 5.07
CA TYR A 160 -15.37 -6.76 3.91
C TYR A 160 -14.14 -7.63 4.10
N VAL A 161 -14.27 -8.94 3.90
CA VAL A 161 -13.21 -9.92 4.22
C VAL A 161 -12.73 -10.58 2.93
N ILE A 162 -11.42 -10.68 2.76
CA ILE A 162 -10.82 -11.44 1.66
C ILE A 162 -11.13 -12.93 1.88
N PRO A 163 -11.81 -13.60 0.92
CA PRO A 163 -12.16 -15.01 1.06
C PRO A 163 -10.93 -15.90 0.99
N GLY A 164 -11.01 -17.07 1.61
CA GLY A 164 -9.99 -18.11 1.52
C GLY A 164 -9.93 -18.97 2.79
N THR A 165 -9.00 -19.91 2.80
CA THR A 165 -8.83 -20.91 3.86
C THR A 165 -7.55 -20.69 4.69
N GLY A 166 -6.86 -19.58 4.45
CA GLY A 166 -5.65 -19.17 5.16
C GLY A 166 -4.36 -19.27 4.34
N HIS A 167 -4.39 -19.88 3.13
CA HIS A 167 -3.22 -20.05 2.26
C HIS A 167 -3.56 -19.89 0.78
N ASP A 168 -4.71 -19.33 0.42
CA ASP A 168 -5.19 -19.24 -0.96
C ASP A 168 -4.75 -17.96 -1.66
N VAL A 169 -4.45 -16.88 -0.91
CA VAL A 169 -4.11 -15.56 -1.45
C VAL A 169 -2.69 -15.14 -1.01
N PRO A 170 -1.63 -15.74 -1.59
CA PRO A 170 -0.25 -15.37 -1.26
C PRO A 170 0.11 -14.00 -1.85
N VAL A 171 0.69 -13.13 -1.03
CA VAL A 171 1.21 -11.83 -1.44
C VAL A 171 2.71 -11.79 -1.17
N LEU A 172 3.51 -11.65 -2.22
CA LEU A 172 4.96 -11.59 -2.11
C LEU A 172 5.42 -10.30 -1.40
N PRO A 173 6.62 -10.29 -0.82
CA PRO A 173 7.21 -9.08 -0.22
C PRO A 173 7.14 -7.87 -1.16
N GLY A 174 6.59 -6.76 -0.66
CA GLY A 174 6.46 -5.51 -1.41
C GLY A 174 5.44 -5.54 -2.56
N LYS A 175 4.65 -6.60 -2.69
CA LYS A 175 3.53 -6.66 -3.65
C LYS A 175 2.24 -6.21 -3.01
N GLU A 176 1.30 -5.82 -3.86
CA GLU A 176 0.01 -5.26 -3.48
C GLU A 176 -1.12 -6.06 -4.12
N LEU A 177 -2.26 -6.09 -3.45
CA LEU A 177 -3.54 -6.51 -3.98
C LEU A 177 -4.36 -5.25 -4.29
N LEU A 178 -4.98 -5.23 -5.45
CA LEU A 178 -5.93 -4.21 -5.88
C LEU A 178 -7.37 -4.69 -5.62
N ILE A 179 -8.11 -3.96 -4.82
CA ILE A 179 -9.52 -4.20 -4.52
C ILE A 179 -10.32 -3.07 -5.15
N ALA A 180 -11.08 -3.34 -6.18
CA ALA A 180 -11.97 -2.38 -6.82
C ALA A 180 -13.33 -2.31 -6.11
N LEU A 181 -14.00 -1.18 -6.15
CA LEU A 181 -15.43 -1.16 -5.82
C LEU A 181 -16.22 -1.88 -6.91
N THR A 182 -15.95 -1.52 -8.17
CA THR A 182 -16.53 -2.22 -9.33
C THR A 182 -15.40 -2.56 -10.30
N ALA A 183 -15.18 -3.84 -10.55
CA ALA A 183 -14.04 -4.33 -11.34
C ALA A 183 -14.32 -4.36 -12.85
N ILE A 184 -14.71 -3.22 -13.44
CA ILE A 184 -15.00 -3.08 -14.87
C ILE A 184 -14.01 -2.15 -15.60
N ASP A 185 -14.15 -2.02 -16.91
CA ASP A 185 -13.53 -0.93 -17.66
C ASP A 185 -14.42 0.30 -17.56
N HIS A 186 -14.02 1.28 -16.77
CA HIS A 186 -14.80 2.50 -16.54
C HIS A 186 -14.69 3.53 -17.68
N ARG A 187 -13.70 3.41 -18.56
CA ARG A 187 -13.43 4.39 -19.64
C ARG A 187 -14.58 4.60 -20.63
N PRO A 188 -15.39 3.58 -20.97
CA PRO A 188 -16.58 3.78 -21.80
C PRO A 188 -17.67 4.65 -21.14
N ILE A 189 -17.71 4.70 -19.81
CA ILE A 189 -18.66 5.48 -19.01
C ILE A 189 -18.08 6.85 -18.71
N ASN A 190 -16.83 6.88 -18.24
CA ASN A 190 -16.08 8.09 -17.93
C ASN A 190 -14.69 8.05 -18.59
N PRO A 191 -14.43 8.82 -19.66
CA PRO A 191 -13.14 8.81 -20.36
C PRO A 191 -11.95 9.22 -19.51
N ASN A 192 -12.18 9.91 -18.38
CA ASN A 192 -11.14 10.30 -17.43
C ASN A 192 -10.79 9.19 -16.45
N SER A 193 -11.49 8.06 -16.50
CA SER A 193 -11.28 6.91 -15.63
C SER A 193 -10.34 5.87 -16.24
N PHE A 194 -10.26 4.71 -15.65
CA PHE A 194 -9.31 3.64 -15.97
C PHE A 194 -10.00 2.27 -15.98
N ASP A 195 -9.23 1.25 -16.33
CA ASP A 195 -9.68 -0.13 -16.43
C ASP A 195 -9.33 -0.90 -15.15
N LEU A 196 -10.34 -1.30 -14.38
CA LEU A 196 -10.20 -2.10 -13.15
C LEU A 196 -10.50 -3.60 -13.32
N ARG A 197 -10.72 -4.09 -14.54
CA ARG A 197 -11.02 -5.52 -14.82
C ARG A 197 -9.94 -6.50 -14.36
N LYS A 198 -8.75 -6.02 -14.01
CA LYS A 198 -7.63 -6.80 -13.51
C LYS A 198 -7.43 -6.64 -12.01
N ALA A 199 -8.42 -6.11 -11.29
CA ALA A 199 -8.39 -6.12 -9.84
C ALA A 199 -8.29 -7.55 -9.30
N ASP A 200 -7.63 -7.72 -8.17
CA ASP A 200 -7.49 -9.02 -7.51
C ASP A 200 -8.80 -9.42 -6.82
N PHE A 201 -9.55 -8.41 -6.35
CA PHE A 201 -10.87 -8.57 -5.73
C PHE A 201 -11.77 -7.39 -6.08
N GLU A 202 -13.09 -7.58 -5.90
CA GLU A 202 -14.06 -6.48 -5.92
C GLU A 202 -14.99 -6.52 -4.71
N ILE A 203 -15.57 -5.35 -4.39
CA ILE A 203 -16.61 -5.22 -3.40
C ILE A 203 -17.94 -5.26 -4.16
N TYR A 204 -18.61 -6.39 -4.10
CA TYR A 204 -19.93 -6.56 -4.73
C TYR A 204 -21.00 -6.70 -3.66
N ASP A 205 -21.93 -5.77 -3.64
CA ASP A 205 -23.09 -5.79 -2.75
C ASP A 205 -24.35 -6.14 -3.53
N LYS A 206 -24.83 -7.34 -3.35
CA LYS A 206 -26.10 -7.76 -3.94
C LYS A 206 -27.25 -6.93 -3.39
N SER A 207 -27.57 -5.85 -4.07
CA SER A 207 -28.68 -4.99 -3.67
C SER A 207 -30.00 -5.51 -4.22
N SER A 208 -31.11 -5.11 -3.58
CA SER A 208 -32.46 -5.33 -4.11
C SER A 208 -32.78 -4.46 -5.34
N HIS A 209 -31.90 -3.50 -5.66
CA HIS A 209 -31.97 -2.68 -6.85
C HIS A 209 -31.04 -3.25 -7.92
N PRO A 210 -31.57 -3.79 -9.03
CA PRO A 210 -30.76 -4.43 -10.07
C PRO A 210 -29.80 -3.50 -10.81
N GLU A 211 -29.88 -2.19 -10.59
CA GLU A 211 -29.02 -1.17 -11.17
C GLU A 211 -27.93 -0.68 -10.18
N GLY A 212 -27.88 -1.26 -8.96
CA GLY A 212 -27.07 -0.69 -7.89
C GLY A 212 -25.61 -1.06 -7.91
N ASP A 213 -25.25 -2.26 -8.35
CA ASP A 213 -23.87 -2.75 -8.36
C ASP A 213 -23.66 -3.73 -9.51
N GLN A 214 -22.48 -3.69 -10.10
CA GLN A 214 -22.11 -4.55 -11.23
C GLN A 214 -21.05 -5.55 -10.81
N ASP A 215 -21.41 -6.83 -10.82
CA ASP A 215 -20.51 -7.95 -10.58
C ASP A 215 -19.66 -8.26 -11.83
N ASN A 216 -18.36 -8.37 -11.67
CA ASN A 216 -17.50 -8.97 -12.67
C ASN A 216 -17.22 -10.44 -12.31
N PRO A 217 -17.89 -11.41 -12.93
CA PRO A 217 -17.75 -12.83 -12.55
C PRO A 217 -16.34 -13.41 -12.77
N LYS A 218 -15.40 -12.62 -13.29
CA LYS A 218 -13.99 -13.02 -13.46
C LYS A 218 -13.09 -12.50 -12.33
N VAL A 219 -13.61 -11.63 -11.48
CA VAL A 219 -12.90 -11.08 -10.32
C VAL A 219 -13.59 -11.59 -9.06
N PRO A 220 -12.87 -12.22 -8.12
CA PRO A 220 -13.49 -12.74 -6.91
C PRO A 220 -14.00 -11.60 -6.02
N ASN A 221 -15.16 -11.82 -5.42
CA ASN A 221 -15.80 -10.85 -4.52
C ASN A 221 -15.25 -10.96 -3.10
N LEU A 222 -15.10 -9.82 -2.41
CA LEU A 222 -14.93 -9.82 -0.96
C LEU A 222 -16.23 -10.32 -0.30
N LEU A 223 -16.09 -10.95 0.86
CA LEU A 223 -17.24 -11.33 1.68
C LEU A 223 -17.74 -10.10 2.44
N ASN A 224 -18.96 -9.65 2.15
CA ASN A 224 -19.64 -8.67 2.99
C ASN A 224 -20.01 -9.35 4.32
N TRP A 225 -19.18 -9.15 5.35
CA TRP A 225 -19.39 -9.73 6.66
C TRP A 225 -20.33 -8.89 7.53
N TYR A 226 -20.26 -7.56 7.36
CA TYR A 226 -21.13 -6.62 8.06
C TYR A 226 -21.29 -5.34 7.25
N ALA A 227 -22.50 -4.83 7.15
CA ALA A 227 -22.80 -3.51 6.61
C ALA A 227 -23.96 -2.87 7.38
N ASN A 228 -23.78 -1.65 7.83
CA ASN A 228 -24.82 -0.86 8.51
C ASN A 228 -25.52 0.10 7.53
N PHE A 229 -25.75 -0.36 6.31
CA PHE A 229 -26.45 0.40 5.26
C PHE A 229 -27.20 -0.56 4.33
N ASN A 230 -28.16 -0.03 3.60
CA ASN A 230 -28.83 -0.73 2.52
C ASN A 230 -28.30 -0.19 1.18
N GLY A 231 -27.86 -1.06 0.30
CA GLY A 231 -27.35 -0.71 -1.02
C GLY A 231 -25.88 -1.04 -1.19
N THR A 232 -25.21 -0.35 -2.10
CA THR A 232 -23.82 -0.53 -2.49
C THR A 232 -22.87 0.24 -1.58
N PHE A 233 -21.72 -0.35 -1.29
CA PHE A 233 -20.65 0.34 -0.59
C PHE A 233 -20.04 1.41 -1.49
N VAL A 234 -19.87 2.61 -0.95
CA VAL A 234 -19.14 3.72 -1.58
C VAL A 234 -18.29 4.39 -0.51
N MET A 235 -17.01 4.54 -0.76
CA MET A 235 -16.13 5.28 0.14
C MET A 235 -16.49 6.77 0.16
N HIS A 236 -16.42 7.36 1.34
CA HIS A 236 -16.82 8.76 1.52
C HIS A 236 -15.85 9.71 0.81
N THR A 237 -16.33 10.43 -0.21
CA THR A 237 -15.52 11.21 -1.16
C THR A 237 -14.79 12.42 -0.57
N ARG A 238 -15.14 12.86 0.64
CA ARG A 238 -14.42 13.93 1.36
C ARG A 238 -13.32 13.42 2.30
N GLY A 239 -13.11 12.10 2.36
CA GLY A 239 -12.05 11.50 3.19
C GLY A 239 -12.25 11.65 4.70
N VAL A 240 -13.49 11.80 5.18
CA VAL A 240 -13.80 11.98 6.60
C VAL A 240 -14.00 10.65 7.35
N LYS A 241 -14.04 9.53 6.63
CA LYS A 241 -14.09 8.19 7.21
C LYS A 241 -12.70 7.68 7.54
N SER A 242 -12.62 6.83 8.56
CA SER A 242 -11.40 6.09 8.90
C SER A 242 -11.50 4.66 8.37
N TYR A 243 -10.39 4.15 7.86
CA TYR A 243 -10.27 2.80 7.33
C TYR A 243 -9.20 2.03 8.08
N ALA A 244 -9.39 0.73 8.27
CA ALA A 244 -8.45 -0.15 8.94
C ALA A 244 -8.40 -1.53 8.28
N LEU A 245 -7.32 -2.27 8.54
CA LEU A 245 -7.20 -3.71 8.31
C LEU A 245 -7.25 -4.43 9.65
N ALA A 246 -7.90 -5.58 9.69
CA ALA A 246 -7.96 -6.47 10.86
C ALA A 246 -7.83 -7.94 10.42
#